data_9cf9484cf8a96b07960649a963c2512c
#
_entry.id   9cf9484cf8a96b07960649a963c2512c
#
_cell.length_a   1.000
_cell.length_b   1.000
_cell.length_c   1.000
_cell.angle_alpha   90.00
_cell.angle_beta   90.00
_cell.angle_gamma   90.00
#
_symmetry.space_group_name_H-M   'P 1'
#
loop_
_entity.id
_entity.type
_entity.pdbx_description
1 polymer ?
#
loop_
_entity_poly.entity_id
_entity_poly.type
_entity_poly.pdbx_seq_one_letter_code
_entity_poly.pdbx_strand_id
1 'polypeptide(L)'
;VTFLGRITLQKGPEYFVEAAAKVMKRVPNVRFVMAGSGEKMNPLVRRVAQLGLGTRFHFTGFLRGNDVQRMFQYSDVYVMPSVSEPFGISPLEAMRSGVPTIISKQSGVAEVLDHAIKVDYWDINALADAIYGILAYPTLAHYMQREGYDEVNKLKWENASLKLKNIYESLI
;
A
#
# COMPACT_ATOMS: atom_id res chain seq x y z
N VAL A 1 0.22 -10.14 -1.61
CA VAL A 1 0.60 -8.83 -1.06
C VAL A 1 1.19 -7.98 -2.16
N THR A 2 0.71 -6.76 -2.33
CA THR A 2 1.07 -5.90 -3.46
C THR A 2 1.66 -4.56 -3.04
N PHE A 3 2.60 -4.10 -3.87
CA PHE A 3 3.15 -2.75 -3.89
C PHE A 3 2.88 -2.16 -5.28
N LEU A 4 2.41 -0.92 -5.35
CA LEU A 4 2.22 -0.18 -6.60
C LEU A 4 2.84 1.20 -6.48
N GLY A 5 3.77 1.53 -7.36
CA GLY A 5 4.36 2.86 -7.41
C GLY A 5 5.64 2.94 -8.22
N ARG A 6 6.22 4.13 -8.30
CA ARG A 6 7.56 4.30 -8.86
C ARG A 6 8.57 3.54 -8.00
N ILE A 7 9.47 2.81 -8.63
CA ILE A 7 10.50 2.03 -7.93
C ILE A 7 11.72 2.92 -7.69
N THR A 8 11.55 3.85 -6.77
CA THR A 8 12.50 4.89 -6.38
C THR A 8 12.70 4.90 -4.86
N LEU A 9 13.76 5.51 -4.37
CA LEU A 9 14.03 5.63 -2.94
C LEU A 9 12.84 6.25 -2.18
N GLN A 10 12.19 7.25 -2.77
CA GLN A 10 11.05 7.96 -2.18
C GLN A 10 9.88 7.03 -1.84
N LYS A 11 9.64 6.00 -2.66
CA LYS A 11 8.53 5.04 -2.47
C LYS A 11 8.86 3.86 -1.55
N GLY A 12 10.12 3.74 -1.13
CA GLY A 12 10.57 2.76 -0.15
C GLY A 12 10.40 1.29 -0.56
N PRO A 13 10.62 0.90 -1.83
CA PRO A 13 10.41 -0.48 -2.24
C PRO A 13 11.37 -1.46 -1.55
N GLU A 14 12.50 -0.99 -1.04
CA GLU A 14 13.45 -1.78 -0.26
C GLU A 14 12.81 -2.31 1.03
N TYR A 15 12.04 -1.47 1.73
CA TYR A 15 11.36 -1.87 2.96
C TYR A 15 10.31 -2.96 2.70
N PHE A 16 9.62 -2.88 1.57
CA PHE A 16 8.68 -3.91 1.13
C PHE A 16 9.38 -5.26 0.90
N VAL A 17 10.54 -5.27 0.24
CA VAL A 17 11.32 -6.49 0.00
C VAL A 17 11.83 -7.10 1.31
N GLU A 18 12.35 -6.30 2.23
CA GLU A 18 12.84 -6.78 3.52
C GLU A 18 11.69 -7.33 4.40
N ALA A 19 10.53 -6.68 4.39
CA ALA A 19 9.34 -7.18 5.07
C ALA A 19 8.85 -8.50 4.45
N ALA A 20 8.86 -8.61 3.12
CA ALA A 20 8.50 -9.84 2.40
C ALA A 20 9.36 -11.03 2.85
N ALA A 21 10.67 -10.82 3.03
CA ALA A 21 11.58 -11.86 3.51
C ALA A 21 11.19 -12.40 4.89
N LYS A 22 10.68 -11.54 5.78
CA LYS A 22 10.19 -11.93 7.11
C LYS A 22 8.85 -12.65 7.04
N VAL A 23 7.91 -12.13 6.28
CA VAL A 23 6.57 -12.71 6.13
C VAL A 23 6.61 -14.08 5.49
N MET A 24 7.44 -14.28 4.45
CA MET A 24 7.57 -15.56 3.75
C MET A 24 8.07 -16.71 4.64
N LYS A 25 8.72 -16.41 5.77
CA LYS A 25 9.11 -17.42 6.79
C LYS A 25 7.92 -17.90 7.61
N ARG A 26 6.89 -17.06 7.77
CA ARG A 26 5.71 -17.33 8.61
C ARG A 26 4.51 -17.81 7.80
N VAL A 27 4.40 -17.38 6.53
CA VAL A 27 3.29 -17.70 5.62
C VAL A 27 3.84 -18.39 4.37
N PRO A 28 3.85 -19.73 4.31
CA PRO A 28 4.51 -20.47 3.23
C PRO A 28 3.93 -20.21 1.83
N ASN A 29 2.63 -19.93 1.74
CA ASN A 29 1.92 -19.76 0.47
C ASN A 29 1.79 -18.29 0.02
N VAL A 30 2.37 -17.33 0.75
CA VAL A 30 2.30 -15.91 0.38
C VAL A 30 3.08 -15.64 -0.90
N ARG A 31 2.53 -14.77 -1.73
CA ARG A 31 3.20 -14.21 -2.91
C ARG A 31 3.24 -12.70 -2.78
N PHE A 32 4.34 -12.12 -3.24
CA PHE A 32 4.55 -10.68 -3.29
C PHE A 32 4.59 -10.20 -4.73
N VAL A 33 3.94 -9.08 -5.00
CA VAL A 33 3.91 -8.44 -6.32
C VAL A 33 4.36 -7.00 -6.18
N MET A 34 5.35 -6.60 -6.96
CA MET A 34 5.82 -5.23 -7.07
C MET A 34 5.51 -4.70 -8.46
N ALA A 35 4.57 -3.77 -8.54
CA ALA A 35 4.16 -3.14 -9.78
C ALA A 35 4.72 -1.72 -9.89
N GLY A 36 5.40 -1.45 -11.00
CA GLY A 36 6.01 -0.16 -11.30
C GLY A 36 7.34 -0.27 -12.03
N SER A 37 7.97 0.88 -12.21
CA SER A 37 9.29 1.00 -12.82
C SER A 37 10.09 2.11 -12.14
N GLY A 38 11.41 2.07 -12.23
CA GLY A 38 12.30 3.08 -11.66
C GLY A 38 13.73 2.60 -11.51
N GLU A 39 14.61 3.50 -11.09
CA GLU A 39 16.06 3.27 -11.00
C GLU A 39 16.45 2.18 -9.99
N LYS A 40 15.59 1.89 -9.03
CA LYS A 40 15.83 0.85 -8.02
C LYS A 40 15.45 -0.57 -8.48
N MET A 41 14.86 -0.74 -9.67
CA MET A 41 14.40 -2.06 -10.15
C MET A 41 15.53 -3.10 -10.14
N ASN A 42 16.64 -2.82 -10.82
CA ASN A 42 17.74 -3.79 -10.94
C ASN A 42 18.40 -4.14 -9.58
N PRO A 43 18.68 -3.19 -8.68
CA PRO A 43 19.12 -3.48 -7.32
C PRO A 43 18.15 -4.38 -6.55
N LEU A 44 16.83 -4.14 -6.67
CA LEU A 44 15.83 -4.92 -5.95
C LEU A 44 15.66 -6.34 -6.49
N VAL A 45 15.73 -6.53 -7.81
CA VAL A 45 15.74 -7.88 -8.40
C VAL A 45 16.90 -8.70 -7.85
N ARG A 46 18.12 -8.11 -7.79
CA ARG A 46 19.28 -8.76 -7.17
C ARG A 46 19.05 -9.05 -5.67
N ARG A 47 18.46 -8.09 -4.94
CA ARG A 47 18.17 -8.27 -3.51
C ARG A 47 17.18 -9.40 -3.25
N VAL A 48 16.11 -9.48 -4.02
CA VAL A 48 15.12 -10.57 -3.99
C VAL A 48 15.77 -11.92 -4.24
N ALA A 49 16.69 -12.00 -5.21
CA ALA A 49 17.46 -13.23 -5.49
C ALA A 49 18.38 -13.60 -4.32
N GLN A 50 19.12 -12.65 -3.75
CA GLN A 50 20.00 -12.86 -2.59
C GLN A 50 19.23 -13.36 -1.37
N LEU A 51 18.00 -12.90 -1.17
CA LEU A 51 17.13 -13.33 -0.08
C LEU A 51 16.41 -14.66 -0.35
N GLY A 52 16.59 -15.26 -1.55
CA GLY A 52 15.95 -16.51 -1.93
C GLY A 52 14.44 -16.40 -2.16
N LEU A 53 13.93 -15.22 -2.49
CA LEU A 53 12.48 -14.96 -2.61
C LEU A 53 11.92 -15.15 -4.03
N GLY A 54 12.77 -15.39 -5.03
CA GLY A 54 12.46 -15.30 -6.46
C GLY A 54 11.25 -16.13 -6.93
N THR A 55 10.95 -17.26 -6.29
CA THR A 55 9.82 -18.12 -6.66
C THR A 55 8.46 -17.57 -6.19
N ARG A 56 8.46 -16.62 -5.26
CA ARG A 56 7.25 -16.05 -4.63
C ARG A 56 7.19 -14.52 -4.67
N PHE A 57 8.16 -13.89 -5.33
CA PHE A 57 8.23 -12.44 -5.51
C PHE A 57 8.20 -12.10 -7.01
N HIS A 58 7.23 -11.30 -7.43
CA HIS A 58 6.96 -11.01 -8.82
C HIS A 58 7.07 -9.52 -9.13
N PHE A 59 7.80 -9.17 -10.19
CA PHE A 59 7.89 -7.81 -10.72
C PHE A 59 7.07 -7.74 -12.00
N THR A 60 6.04 -6.88 -12.03
CA THR A 60 5.16 -6.78 -13.22
C THR A 60 5.65 -5.76 -14.24
N GLY A 61 6.57 -4.88 -13.84
CA GLY A 61 6.80 -3.64 -14.58
C GLY A 61 5.66 -2.63 -14.38
N PHE A 62 5.58 -1.66 -15.25
CA PHE A 62 4.59 -0.59 -15.17
C PHE A 62 3.21 -1.07 -15.61
N LEU A 63 2.18 -0.89 -14.77
CA LEU A 63 0.79 -1.22 -15.05
C LEU A 63 -0.02 0.04 -15.37
N ARG A 64 -1.09 -0.09 -16.18
CA ARG A 64 -1.99 1.00 -16.57
C ARG A 64 -3.45 0.57 -16.55
N GLY A 65 -4.33 1.51 -16.25
CA GLY A 65 -5.79 1.35 -16.39
C GLY A 65 -6.31 0.06 -15.74
N ASN A 66 -6.95 -0.78 -16.54
CA ASN A 66 -7.58 -2.00 -16.06
C ASN A 66 -6.61 -3.00 -15.41
N ASP A 67 -5.33 -2.99 -15.77
CA ASP A 67 -4.35 -3.91 -15.18
C ASP A 67 -4.06 -3.56 -13.70
N VAL A 68 -4.09 -2.26 -13.35
CA VAL A 68 -4.02 -1.80 -11.95
C VAL A 68 -5.23 -2.30 -11.16
N GLN A 69 -6.44 -2.16 -11.73
CA GLN A 69 -7.66 -2.64 -11.07
C GLN A 69 -7.63 -4.16 -10.87
N ARG A 70 -7.22 -4.92 -11.90
CA ARG A 70 -7.06 -6.39 -11.80
C ARG A 70 -6.05 -6.76 -10.72
N MET A 71 -4.91 -6.07 -10.65
CA MET A 71 -3.90 -6.32 -9.62
C MET A 71 -4.51 -6.13 -8.22
N PHE A 72 -5.27 -5.06 -7.98
CA PHE A 72 -5.94 -4.87 -6.68
C PHE A 72 -6.98 -5.95 -6.40
N GLN A 73 -7.79 -6.36 -7.39
CA GLN A 73 -8.77 -7.43 -7.23
C GLN A 73 -8.15 -8.79 -6.82
N TYR A 74 -6.90 -9.04 -7.18
CA TYR A 74 -6.14 -10.24 -6.77
C TYR A 74 -5.28 -10.03 -5.52
N SER A 75 -5.41 -8.89 -4.86
CA SER A 75 -4.59 -8.53 -3.71
C SER A 75 -5.33 -8.77 -2.40
N ASP A 76 -4.69 -9.44 -1.45
CA ASP A 76 -5.19 -9.58 -0.08
C ASP A 76 -4.70 -8.45 0.83
N VAL A 77 -3.57 -7.83 0.49
CA VAL A 77 -2.95 -6.73 1.24
C VAL A 77 -2.23 -5.80 0.26
N TYR A 78 -2.46 -4.51 0.40
CA TYR A 78 -1.68 -3.47 -0.27
C TYR A 78 -0.74 -2.76 0.71
N VAL A 79 0.48 -2.47 0.27
CA VAL A 79 1.52 -1.84 1.11
C VAL A 79 2.14 -0.65 0.39
N MET A 80 2.14 0.52 1.05
CA MET A 80 2.82 1.73 0.60
C MET A 80 3.82 2.22 1.67
N PRO A 81 5.06 1.73 1.69
CA PRO A 81 6.07 2.07 2.70
C PRO A 81 6.88 3.30 2.27
N SER A 82 6.23 4.33 1.79
CA SER A 82 6.89 5.53 1.24
C SER A 82 7.67 6.28 2.30
N VAL A 83 8.90 6.65 1.98
CA VAL A 83 9.77 7.52 2.80
C VAL A 83 9.20 8.93 2.87
N SER A 84 8.69 9.41 1.74
CA SER A 84 8.03 10.71 1.61
C SER A 84 6.97 10.62 0.53
N GLU A 85 5.74 10.92 0.89
CA GLU A 85 4.59 10.90 0.00
C GLU A 85 3.70 12.10 0.30
N PRO A 86 3.59 13.10 -0.57
CA PRO A 86 2.79 14.29 -0.30
C PRO A 86 1.32 13.99 0.00
N PHE A 87 0.75 13.01 -0.69
CA PHE A 87 -0.59 12.50 -0.38
C PHE A 87 -0.65 10.97 -0.54
N GLY A 88 -0.64 10.45 -1.77
CA GLY A 88 -0.74 9.02 -2.08
C GLY A 88 -2.15 8.61 -2.50
N ILE A 89 -2.40 8.51 -3.81
CA ILE A 89 -3.71 8.10 -4.36
C ILE A 89 -3.86 6.57 -4.33
N SER A 90 -2.79 5.83 -4.54
CA SER A 90 -2.85 4.37 -4.65
C SER A 90 -3.41 3.63 -3.41
N PRO A 91 -3.24 4.10 -2.15
CA PRO A 91 -3.97 3.54 -1.01
C PRO A 91 -5.49 3.67 -1.14
N LEU A 92 -5.97 4.82 -1.65
CA LEU A 92 -7.41 5.03 -1.87
C LEU A 92 -7.95 4.09 -2.94
N GLU A 93 -7.20 3.87 -4.03
CA GLU A 93 -7.55 2.93 -5.10
C GLU A 93 -7.60 1.49 -4.58
N ALA A 94 -6.64 1.09 -3.74
CA ALA A 94 -6.60 -0.22 -3.10
C ALA A 94 -7.82 -0.42 -2.18
N MET A 95 -8.07 0.51 -1.26
CA MET A 95 -9.22 0.44 -0.34
C MET A 95 -10.55 0.46 -1.09
N ARG A 96 -10.66 1.24 -2.17
CA ARG A 96 -11.84 1.26 -3.05
C ARG A 96 -12.06 -0.06 -3.77
N SER A 97 -11.01 -0.85 -3.96
CA SER A 97 -11.07 -2.21 -4.50
C SER A 97 -11.29 -3.26 -3.42
N GLY A 98 -11.56 -2.87 -2.17
CA GLY A 98 -11.75 -3.76 -1.03
C GLY A 98 -10.46 -4.42 -0.54
N VAL A 99 -9.32 -3.77 -0.69
CA VAL A 99 -8.02 -4.32 -0.28
C VAL A 99 -7.56 -3.69 1.04
N PRO A 100 -7.32 -4.50 2.09
CA PRO A 100 -6.70 -4.03 3.33
C PRO A 100 -5.37 -3.35 3.05
N THR A 101 -5.17 -2.18 3.63
CA THR A 101 -4.07 -1.29 3.23
C THR A 101 -3.17 -0.96 4.41
N ILE A 102 -1.85 -1.04 4.18
CA ILE A 102 -0.81 -0.63 5.12
C ILE A 102 -0.05 0.54 4.48
N ILE A 103 0.09 1.63 5.22
CA ILE A 103 0.75 2.85 4.74
C ILE A 103 1.83 3.31 5.70
N SER A 104 2.78 4.05 5.17
CA SER A 104 3.75 4.79 5.98
C SER A 104 3.06 5.94 6.71
N LYS A 105 3.38 6.15 7.99
CA LYS A 105 2.96 7.33 8.77
C LYS A 105 3.44 8.64 8.15
N GLN A 106 4.53 8.60 7.34
CA GLN A 106 5.14 9.73 6.68
C GLN A 106 4.47 10.11 5.35
N SER A 107 3.31 9.53 5.05
CA SER A 107 2.49 9.89 3.88
C SER A 107 1.36 10.83 4.26
N GLY A 108 1.06 11.83 3.42
CA GLY A 108 -0.05 12.77 3.66
C GLY A 108 -1.41 12.08 3.76
N VAL A 109 -1.61 10.95 3.07
CA VAL A 109 -2.85 10.17 3.16
C VAL A 109 -3.03 9.54 4.56
N ALA A 110 -1.97 9.41 5.36
CA ALA A 110 -2.06 8.91 6.73
C ALA A 110 -2.83 9.85 7.68
N GLU A 111 -2.93 11.14 7.32
CA GLU A 111 -3.72 12.11 8.07
C GLU A 111 -5.24 11.97 7.81
N VAL A 112 -5.61 11.30 6.73
CA VAL A 112 -6.98 11.24 6.23
C VAL A 112 -7.61 9.86 6.44
N LEU A 113 -6.83 8.79 6.38
CA LEU A 113 -7.32 7.41 6.49
C LEU A 113 -7.25 6.90 7.93
N ASP A 114 -8.39 6.49 8.47
CA ASP A 114 -8.48 5.87 9.81
C ASP A 114 -8.41 4.34 9.75
N HIS A 115 -8.86 3.73 8.65
CA HIS A 115 -8.96 2.27 8.50
C HIS A 115 -7.79 1.65 7.70
N ALA A 116 -6.67 2.37 7.55
CA ALA A 116 -5.40 1.81 7.11
C ALA A 116 -4.46 1.58 8.30
N ILE A 117 -3.70 0.49 8.29
CA ILE A 117 -2.63 0.29 9.30
C ILE A 117 -1.48 1.24 8.96
N LYS A 118 -1.05 2.02 9.95
CA LYS A 118 -0.01 3.04 9.81
C LYS A 118 1.26 2.58 10.52
N VAL A 119 2.35 2.44 9.78
CA VAL A 119 3.67 2.01 10.32
C VAL A 119 4.76 3.02 9.95
N ASP A 120 5.83 3.07 10.70
CA ASP A 120 7.01 3.81 10.27
C ASP A 120 7.71 3.03 9.15
N TYR A 121 8.04 3.70 8.02
CA TYR A 121 8.56 3.01 6.83
C TYR A 121 9.85 2.21 7.11
N TRP A 122 10.66 2.65 8.08
CA TRP A 122 11.91 2.00 8.48
C TRP A 122 11.72 0.80 9.42
N ASP A 123 10.54 0.68 10.05
CA ASP A 123 10.25 -0.44 10.96
C ASP A 123 9.79 -1.68 10.17
N ILE A 124 10.78 -2.42 9.67
CA ILE A 124 10.56 -3.65 8.90
C ILE A 124 9.81 -4.71 9.73
N ASN A 125 9.99 -4.71 11.07
CA ASN A 125 9.30 -5.68 11.91
C ASN A 125 7.80 -5.34 12.00
N ALA A 126 7.47 -4.10 12.34
CA ALA A 126 6.09 -3.64 12.38
C ALA A 126 5.39 -3.82 11.02
N LEU A 127 6.08 -3.53 9.91
CA LEU A 127 5.54 -3.74 8.57
C LEU A 127 5.26 -5.23 8.29
N ALA A 128 6.19 -6.11 8.61
CA ALA A 128 6.02 -7.55 8.45
C ALA A 128 4.91 -8.11 9.36
N ASP A 129 4.82 -7.64 10.60
CA ASP A 129 3.78 -8.06 11.54
C ASP A 129 2.39 -7.58 11.12
N ALA A 130 2.27 -6.36 10.58
CA ALA A 130 1.02 -5.85 10.02
C ALA A 130 0.55 -6.69 8.82
N ILE A 131 1.45 -7.01 7.88
CA ILE A 131 1.14 -7.90 6.75
C ILE A 131 0.70 -9.27 7.26
N TYR A 132 1.45 -9.85 8.18
CA TYR A 132 1.12 -11.15 8.76
C TYR A 132 -0.24 -11.12 9.46
N GLY A 133 -0.52 -10.09 10.24
CA GLY A 133 -1.79 -9.93 10.96
C GLY A 133 -2.98 -9.96 10.03
N ILE A 134 -2.94 -9.22 8.92
CA ILE A 134 -4.02 -9.22 7.93
C ILE A 134 -4.17 -10.61 7.29
N LEU A 135 -3.06 -11.27 6.91
CA LEU A 135 -3.10 -12.58 6.26
C LEU A 135 -3.52 -13.72 7.20
N ALA A 136 -3.18 -13.63 8.49
CA ALA A 136 -3.44 -14.68 9.47
C ALA A 136 -4.81 -14.58 10.15
N TYR A 137 -5.40 -13.39 10.19
CA TYR A 137 -6.65 -13.13 10.90
C TYR A 137 -7.76 -12.64 9.94
N PRO A 138 -8.59 -13.55 9.40
CA PRO A 138 -9.64 -13.18 8.43
C PRO A 138 -10.61 -12.12 8.94
N THR A 139 -10.92 -12.12 10.23
CA THR A 139 -11.80 -11.11 10.84
C THR A 139 -11.21 -9.71 10.73
N LEU A 140 -9.90 -9.55 10.94
CA LEU A 140 -9.21 -8.27 10.75
C LEU A 140 -9.25 -7.85 9.27
N ALA A 141 -8.93 -8.77 8.36
CA ALA A 141 -8.98 -8.50 6.93
C ALA A 141 -10.37 -8.03 6.49
N HIS A 142 -11.43 -8.75 6.85
CA HIS A 142 -12.82 -8.39 6.52
C HIS A 142 -13.24 -7.04 7.13
N TYR A 143 -12.85 -6.77 8.37
CA TYR A 143 -13.10 -5.49 8.99
C TYR A 143 -12.45 -4.35 8.19
N MET A 144 -11.16 -4.47 7.88
CA MET A 144 -10.44 -3.46 7.10
C MET A 144 -10.97 -3.28 5.68
N GLN A 145 -11.41 -4.37 5.04
CA GLN A 145 -12.05 -4.32 3.72
C GLN A 145 -13.32 -3.47 3.75
N ARG A 146 -14.23 -3.77 4.68
CA ARG A 146 -15.51 -3.09 4.78
C ARG A 146 -15.35 -1.63 5.19
N GLU A 147 -14.72 -1.38 6.32
CA GLU A 147 -14.59 -0.03 6.86
C GLU A 147 -13.73 0.87 5.95
N GLY A 148 -12.64 0.30 5.38
CA GLY A 148 -11.81 1.03 4.43
C GLY A 148 -12.55 1.39 3.14
N TYR A 149 -13.35 0.47 2.59
CA TYR A 149 -14.20 0.76 1.44
C TYR A 149 -15.21 1.88 1.72
N ASP A 150 -15.88 1.81 2.86
CA ASP A 150 -16.87 2.82 3.27
C ASP A 150 -16.21 4.19 3.52
N GLU A 151 -15.01 4.19 4.11
CA GLU A 151 -14.24 5.41 4.35
C GLU A 151 -13.89 6.13 3.06
N VAL A 152 -13.26 5.44 2.10
CA VAL A 152 -12.80 6.07 0.86
C VAL A 152 -13.95 6.53 -0.03
N ASN A 153 -15.12 5.89 0.06
CA ASN A 153 -16.31 6.32 -0.69
C ASN A 153 -16.92 7.64 -0.15
N LYS A 154 -16.58 8.03 1.09
CA LYS A 154 -16.95 9.32 1.68
C LYS A 154 -16.01 10.45 1.28
N LEU A 155 -14.79 10.12 0.82
CA LEU A 155 -13.81 11.10 0.34
C LEU A 155 -14.14 11.56 -1.07
N LYS A 156 -14.97 12.61 -1.18
CA LYS A 156 -15.42 13.18 -2.44
C LYS A 156 -14.87 14.59 -2.63
N TRP A 157 -14.54 14.93 -3.87
CA TRP A 157 -14.11 16.28 -4.23
C TRP A 157 -15.16 17.35 -3.93
N GLU A 158 -16.44 17.00 -4.02
CA GLU A 158 -17.57 17.89 -3.68
C GLU A 158 -17.48 18.34 -2.21
N ASN A 159 -17.08 17.47 -1.30
CA ASN A 159 -16.92 17.80 0.11
C ASN A 159 -15.77 18.80 0.33
N ALA A 160 -14.66 18.64 -0.39
CA ALA A 160 -13.55 19.57 -0.35
C ALA A 160 -13.93 20.94 -0.93
N SER A 161 -14.62 20.96 -2.07
CA SER A 161 -15.12 22.17 -2.72
C SER A 161 -16.11 22.94 -1.83
N LEU A 162 -17.01 22.22 -1.13
CA LEU A 162 -17.97 22.83 -0.22
C LEU A 162 -17.26 23.47 0.99
N LYS A 163 -16.25 22.81 1.56
CA LYS A 163 -15.45 23.40 2.64
C LYS A 163 -14.75 24.69 2.21
N LEU A 164 -14.15 24.70 1.01
CA LEU A 164 -13.52 25.90 0.46
C LEU A 164 -14.55 27.02 0.25
N LYS A 165 -15.70 26.71 -0.35
CA LYS A 165 -16.78 27.66 -0.54
C LYS A 165 -17.21 28.31 0.79
N ASN A 166 -17.46 27.51 1.82
CA ASN A 166 -17.85 27.99 3.14
C ASN A 166 -16.80 28.92 3.77
N ILE A 167 -15.50 28.61 3.58
CA ILE A 167 -14.42 29.50 4.03
C ILE A 167 -14.49 30.84 3.32
N TYR A 168 -14.63 30.86 1.99
CA TYR A 168 -14.74 32.11 1.23
C TYR A 168 -15.97 32.93 1.66
N GLU A 169 -17.12 32.27 1.83
CA GLU A 169 -18.36 32.94 2.28
C GLU A 169 -18.24 33.51 3.70
N SER A 170 -17.39 32.95 4.57
CA SER A 170 -17.14 33.46 5.92
C SER A 170 -16.20 34.68 5.97
N LEU A 171 -15.54 35.01 4.87
CA LEU A 171 -14.61 36.13 4.77
C LEU A 171 -15.22 37.39 4.15
N ILE A 172 -16.46 37.29 3.69
CA ILE A 172 -17.26 38.38 3.09
C ILE A 172 -18.28 38.86 4.10
#